data_eaf901a64d5c518a12e1bc70e05465dc
#
_entry.id   eaf901a64d5c518a12e1bc70e05465dc
#
_cell.length_a   1.000
_cell.length_b   1.000
_cell.length_c   1.000
_cell.angle_alpha   90.00
_cell.angle_beta   90.00
_cell.angle_gamma   90.00
#
_symmetry.space_group_name_H-M   'P 1'
#
loop_
_entity.id
_entity.type
_entity.pdbx_description
1 polymer ?
#
loop_
_entity_poly.entity_id
_entity_poly.type
_entity_poly.pdbx_seq_one_letter_code
_entity_poly.pdbx_strand_id
1 'polypeptide(L)'
;TVYYRRKREDVLTELPELLENEEWCQLCAEEEQAYEEAVLSRNYNAARRVSWNVSDLKNSCKANRMLEIIEEAKSEDRKIIVFSFYLDTIKKISDLLGEQCMEPINGSISPSKRQEIIDKFDKAPAGQVLAAQIIAGGTGLNIQSASVVILCEPQLKPSIENQAISRAYRMGQARNVIVYRLLCDNTIDEKITDLLSEKQAVF
;
A
#
# COMPACT_ATOMS: atom_id res chain seq x y z
N THR A 1 -7.14 -24.90 -24.07
CA THR A 1 -6.77 -23.50 -23.72
C THR A 1 -7.98 -22.58 -23.79
N VAL A 2 -8.80 -22.70 -24.85
CA VAL A 2 -10.01 -21.88 -24.97
C VAL A 2 -11.01 -22.22 -23.85
N TYR A 3 -11.15 -23.51 -23.53
CA TYR A 3 -12.03 -23.94 -22.45
C TYR A 3 -11.55 -23.43 -21.10
N TYR A 4 -10.24 -23.47 -20.84
CA TYR A 4 -9.65 -22.98 -19.60
C TYR A 4 -9.87 -21.47 -19.46
N ARG A 5 -9.67 -20.71 -20.54
CA ARG A 5 -9.89 -19.28 -20.56
C ARG A 5 -11.35 -18.92 -20.24
N ARG A 6 -12.32 -19.63 -20.84
CA ARG A 6 -13.74 -19.44 -20.58
C ARG A 6 -14.08 -19.71 -19.11
N LYS A 7 -13.57 -20.81 -18.56
CA LYS A 7 -13.77 -21.16 -17.16
C LYS A 7 -13.19 -20.11 -16.22
N ARG A 8 -12.03 -19.56 -16.57
CA ARG A 8 -11.40 -18.49 -15.82
C ARG A 8 -12.19 -17.19 -15.91
N GLU A 9 -12.72 -16.88 -17.07
CA GLU A 9 -13.61 -15.73 -17.27
C GLU A 9 -14.86 -15.87 -16.43
N ASP A 10 -15.47 -17.04 -16.40
CA ASP A 10 -16.65 -17.32 -15.59
C ASP A 10 -16.36 -17.13 -14.10
N VAL A 11 -15.20 -17.58 -13.62
CA VAL A 11 -14.76 -17.37 -12.25
C VAL A 11 -14.48 -15.89 -11.99
N LEU A 12 -13.84 -15.20 -12.94
CA LEU A 12 -13.51 -13.77 -12.80
C LEU A 12 -14.74 -12.86 -12.88
N THR A 13 -15.85 -13.29 -13.49
CA THR A 13 -17.08 -12.50 -13.48
C THR A 13 -17.68 -12.40 -12.07
N GLU A 14 -17.30 -13.27 -11.16
CA GLU A 14 -17.69 -13.18 -9.76
C GLU A 14 -16.83 -12.20 -8.96
N LEU A 15 -15.69 -11.74 -9.54
CA LEU A 15 -14.83 -10.75 -8.94
C LEU A 15 -15.07 -9.39 -9.57
N PRO A 16 -15.10 -8.33 -8.76
CA PRO A 16 -15.12 -6.95 -9.28
C PRO A 16 -13.81 -6.63 -10.01
N GLU A 17 -13.73 -5.44 -10.55
CA GLU A 17 -12.52 -4.98 -11.23
C GLU A 17 -11.40 -4.63 -10.26
N LEU A 18 -10.17 -4.80 -10.73
CA LEU A 18 -8.97 -4.31 -10.06
C LEU A 18 -8.44 -3.13 -10.88
N LEU A 19 -8.43 -1.96 -10.25
CA LEU A 19 -7.96 -0.71 -10.87
C LEU A 19 -6.63 -0.32 -10.23
N GLU A 20 -5.59 -0.19 -11.03
CA GLU A 20 -4.25 0.13 -10.52
C GLU A 20 -3.79 1.49 -11.01
N ASN A 21 -3.38 2.35 -10.08
CA ASN A 21 -2.94 3.72 -10.36
C ASN A 21 -1.54 3.95 -9.81
N GLU A 22 -0.71 4.63 -10.59
CA GLU A 22 0.56 5.16 -10.14
C GLU A 22 0.38 6.63 -9.82
N GLU A 23 0.72 7.01 -8.58
CA GLU A 23 0.59 8.38 -8.11
C GLU A 23 1.97 8.99 -7.94
N TRP A 24 2.43 9.67 -8.99
CA TRP A 24 3.74 10.33 -9.01
C TRP A 24 3.65 11.71 -8.38
N CYS A 25 4.46 11.95 -7.37
CA CYS A 25 4.54 13.26 -6.73
C CYS A 25 5.97 13.81 -6.78
N GLN A 26 6.06 15.13 -6.74
CA GLN A 26 7.35 15.82 -6.75
C GLN A 26 7.82 16.07 -5.33
N LEU A 27 9.10 15.83 -5.08
CA LEU A 27 9.71 16.11 -3.80
C LEU A 27 9.72 17.62 -3.52
N CYS A 28 9.41 18.02 -2.29
CA CYS A 28 9.65 19.37 -1.84
C CYS A 28 11.14 19.59 -1.50
N ALA A 29 11.53 20.81 -1.14
CA ALA A 29 12.93 21.13 -0.87
C ALA A 29 13.54 20.28 0.25
N GLU A 30 12.80 20.05 1.33
CA GLU A 30 13.27 19.22 2.45
C GLU A 30 13.47 17.76 2.03
N GLU A 31 12.53 17.23 1.25
CA GLU A 31 12.64 15.87 0.73
C GLU A 31 13.81 15.73 -0.25
N GLU A 32 14.02 16.71 -1.14
CA GLU A 32 15.14 16.72 -2.08
C GLU A 32 16.47 16.71 -1.36
N GLN A 33 16.62 17.50 -0.32
CA GLN A 33 17.84 17.55 0.48
C GLN A 33 18.09 16.22 1.16
N ALA A 34 17.07 15.65 1.78
CA ALA A 34 17.17 14.34 2.43
C ALA A 34 17.52 13.24 1.40
N TYR A 35 16.97 13.31 0.21
CA TYR A 35 17.25 12.35 -0.86
C TYR A 35 18.71 12.45 -1.32
N GLU A 36 19.22 13.67 -1.54
CA GLU A 36 20.61 13.89 -1.92
C GLU A 36 21.58 13.32 -0.87
N GLU A 37 21.30 13.57 0.41
CA GLU A 37 22.09 13.04 1.51
C GLU A 37 22.08 11.49 1.53
N ALA A 38 20.93 10.89 1.31
CA ALA A 38 20.79 9.45 1.24
C ALA A 38 21.59 8.85 0.09
N VAL A 39 21.55 9.47 -1.09
CA VAL A 39 22.29 9.03 -2.27
C VAL A 39 23.81 9.17 -2.04
N LEU A 40 24.25 10.30 -1.52
CA LEU A 40 25.67 10.55 -1.25
C LEU A 40 26.23 9.57 -0.22
N SER A 41 25.45 9.21 0.78
CA SER A 41 25.86 8.22 1.79
C SER A 41 25.61 6.78 1.37
N ARG A 42 25.08 6.56 0.15
CA ARG A 42 24.72 5.23 -0.38
C ARG A 42 23.74 4.48 0.50
N ASN A 43 22.87 5.21 1.16
CA ASN A 43 21.83 4.63 2.02
C ASN A 43 20.54 4.42 1.20
N TYR A 44 20.45 3.26 0.55
CA TYR A 44 19.30 2.94 -0.31
C TYR A 44 17.98 2.88 0.44
N ASN A 45 18.00 2.38 1.66
CA ASN A 45 16.78 2.32 2.46
C ASN A 45 16.26 3.72 2.82
N ALA A 46 17.17 4.66 3.13
CA ALA A 46 16.79 6.05 3.35
C ALA A 46 16.27 6.69 2.07
N ALA A 47 16.88 6.40 0.92
CA ALA A 47 16.41 6.91 -0.37
C ALA A 47 15.01 6.41 -0.71
N ARG A 48 14.70 5.14 -0.43
CA ARG A 48 13.38 4.54 -0.70
C ARG A 48 12.26 5.12 0.16
N ARG A 49 12.57 5.64 1.32
CA ARG A 49 11.56 6.17 2.25
C ARG A 49 11.74 7.66 2.54
N VAL A 50 12.41 8.37 1.65
CA VAL A 50 12.75 9.78 1.84
C VAL A 50 11.53 10.65 2.17
N SER A 51 10.43 10.42 1.50
CA SER A 51 9.21 11.19 1.69
C SER A 51 8.61 11.03 3.09
N TRP A 52 8.87 9.91 3.75
CA TRP A 52 8.37 9.63 5.10
C TRP A 52 9.36 10.04 6.20
N ASN A 53 10.59 10.42 5.84
CA ASN A 53 11.65 10.77 6.79
C ASN A 53 11.86 12.28 6.94
N VAL A 54 10.88 13.07 6.54
CA VAL A 54 10.89 14.52 6.78
C VAL A 54 10.49 14.82 8.22
N SER A 55 10.93 15.97 8.74
CA SER A 55 10.66 16.36 10.12
C SER A 55 9.17 16.63 10.37
N ASP A 56 8.46 17.15 9.37
CA ASP A 56 7.02 17.40 9.43
C ASP A 56 6.38 16.76 8.20
N LEU A 57 5.45 15.84 8.42
CA LEU A 57 4.77 15.13 7.32
C LEU A 57 3.93 16.04 6.42
N LYS A 58 3.68 17.29 6.82
CA LYS A 58 3.11 18.31 5.92
C LYS A 58 4.01 18.57 4.72
N ASN A 59 5.30 18.29 4.84
CA ASN A 59 6.30 18.42 3.78
C ASN A 59 6.53 17.13 3.03
N SER A 60 5.78 16.07 3.33
CA SER A 60 5.86 14.78 2.63
C SER A 60 4.88 14.77 1.47
N CYS A 61 5.38 14.67 0.24
CA CYS A 61 4.49 14.59 -0.93
C CYS A 61 3.65 13.32 -0.91
N LYS A 62 4.22 12.20 -0.48
CA LYS A 62 3.48 10.95 -0.37
C LYS A 62 2.42 11.00 0.73
N ALA A 63 2.74 11.57 1.90
CA ALA A 63 1.79 11.68 3.00
C ALA A 63 0.60 12.56 2.61
N ASN A 64 0.85 13.68 1.95
CA ASN A 64 -0.22 14.56 1.48
C ASN A 64 -1.11 13.87 0.47
N ARG A 65 -0.53 13.13 -0.48
CA ARG A 65 -1.32 12.39 -1.46
C ARG A 65 -2.12 11.26 -0.81
N MET A 66 -1.52 10.57 0.16
CA MET A 66 -2.21 9.53 0.92
C MET A 66 -3.45 10.10 1.62
N LEU A 67 -3.33 11.25 2.25
CA LEU A 67 -4.47 11.89 2.94
C LEU A 67 -5.59 12.25 1.97
N GLU A 68 -5.26 12.73 0.77
CA GLU A 68 -6.26 13.02 -0.27
C GLU A 68 -6.98 11.74 -0.69
N ILE A 69 -6.25 10.64 -0.90
CA ILE A 69 -6.81 9.35 -1.29
C ILE A 69 -7.75 8.82 -0.20
N ILE A 70 -7.35 8.95 1.07
CA ILE A 70 -8.15 8.50 2.20
C ILE A 70 -9.47 9.29 2.29
N GLU A 71 -9.42 10.61 2.10
CA GLU A 71 -10.63 11.45 2.11
C GLU A 71 -11.58 11.07 0.96
N GLU A 72 -11.03 10.86 -0.23
CA GLU A 72 -11.82 10.42 -1.38
C GLU A 72 -12.46 9.05 -1.11
N ALA A 73 -11.70 8.10 -0.58
CA ALA A 73 -12.19 6.78 -0.23
C ALA A 73 -13.32 6.85 0.79
N LYS A 74 -13.16 7.69 1.80
CA LYS A 74 -14.19 7.92 2.83
C LYS A 74 -15.48 8.44 2.21
N SER A 75 -15.38 9.39 1.27
CA SER A 75 -16.55 9.95 0.58
C SER A 75 -17.27 8.92 -0.29
N GLU A 76 -16.56 7.89 -0.75
CA GLU A 76 -17.09 6.79 -1.54
C GLU A 76 -17.50 5.57 -0.71
N ASP A 77 -17.55 5.72 0.60
CA ASP A 77 -17.90 4.66 1.54
C ASP A 77 -16.96 3.46 1.48
N ARG A 78 -15.64 3.73 1.38
CA ARG A 78 -14.60 2.71 1.29
C ARG A 78 -13.69 2.71 2.51
N LYS A 79 -13.15 1.55 2.86
CA LYS A 79 -12.09 1.40 3.84
C LYS A 79 -10.77 1.13 3.13
N ILE A 80 -9.66 1.48 3.78
CA ILE A 80 -8.34 1.54 3.17
C ILE A 80 -7.36 0.66 3.92
N ILE A 81 -6.53 -0.09 3.18
CA ILE A 81 -5.36 -0.74 3.73
C ILE A 81 -4.11 -0.07 3.16
N VAL A 82 -3.17 0.27 4.04
CA VAL A 82 -1.90 0.90 3.67
C VAL A 82 -0.77 -0.05 3.99
N PHE A 83 0.07 -0.34 2.99
CA PHE A 83 1.22 -1.23 3.14
C PHE A 83 2.52 -0.48 3.01
N SER A 84 3.49 -0.83 3.84
CA SER A 84 4.88 -0.42 3.71
C SER A 84 5.79 -1.55 4.16
N PHE A 85 6.97 -1.63 3.57
CA PHE A 85 8.03 -2.53 4.03
C PHE A 85 8.59 -2.07 5.38
N TYR A 86 8.57 -0.76 5.65
CA TYR A 86 9.25 -0.14 6.78
C TYR A 86 8.33 0.06 7.97
N LEU A 87 8.71 -0.50 9.12
CA LEU A 87 7.99 -0.34 10.39
C LEU A 87 7.90 1.13 10.81
N ASP A 88 8.96 1.89 10.58
CA ASP A 88 9.00 3.31 10.88
C ASP A 88 7.94 4.10 10.10
N THR A 89 7.79 3.78 8.81
CA THR A 89 6.75 4.39 7.96
C THR A 89 5.35 4.05 8.48
N ILE A 90 5.11 2.80 8.83
CA ILE A 90 3.83 2.34 9.38
C ILE A 90 3.50 3.10 10.67
N LYS A 91 4.48 3.26 11.55
CA LYS A 91 4.29 3.99 12.80
C LYS A 91 3.93 5.46 12.55
N LYS A 92 4.64 6.10 11.64
CA LYS A 92 4.37 7.51 11.29
C LYS A 92 2.97 7.69 10.71
N ILE A 93 2.53 6.77 9.88
CA ILE A 93 1.17 6.79 9.31
C ILE A 93 0.13 6.63 10.42
N SER A 94 0.33 5.68 11.31
CA SER A 94 -0.56 5.45 12.45
C SER A 94 -0.65 6.67 13.35
N ASP A 95 0.48 7.29 13.66
CA ASP A 95 0.52 8.51 14.48
C ASP A 95 -0.18 9.68 13.79
N LEU A 96 0.02 9.83 12.48
CA LEU A 96 -0.60 10.89 11.69
C LEU A 96 -2.12 10.77 11.65
N LEU A 97 -2.64 9.56 11.47
CA LEU A 97 -4.08 9.31 11.32
C LEU A 97 -4.82 9.18 12.64
N GLY A 98 -4.12 8.87 13.74
CA GLY A 98 -4.72 8.72 15.04
C GLY A 98 -5.84 7.67 15.06
N GLU A 99 -7.02 8.06 15.54
CA GLU A 99 -8.15 7.13 15.67
C GLU A 99 -8.69 6.60 14.34
N GLN A 100 -8.38 7.26 13.24
CA GLN A 100 -8.76 6.80 11.90
C GLN A 100 -7.95 5.57 11.48
N CYS A 101 -6.84 5.29 12.15
CA CYS A 101 -6.00 4.13 11.86
C CYS A 101 -6.15 3.06 12.95
N MET A 102 -6.36 1.82 12.53
CA MET A 102 -6.35 0.69 13.44
C MET A 102 -4.95 0.47 14.01
N GLU A 103 -4.84 -0.33 15.08
CA GLU A 103 -3.54 -0.76 15.58
C GLU A 103 -2.77 -1.45 14.43
N PRO A 104 -1.52 -1.01 14.12
CA PRO A 104 -0.81 -1.55 12.97
C PRO A 104 -0.46 -3.03 13.09
N ILE A 105 -0.44 -3.71 11.95
CA ILE A 105 -0.05 -5.12 11.85
C ILE A 105 1.39 -5.19 11.36
N ASN A 106 2.24 -5.90 12.13
CA ASN A 106 3.62 -6.18 11.74
C ASN A 106 3.96 -7.64 12.05
N GLY A 107 5.17 -8.07 11.70
CA GLY A 107 5.59 -9.46 11.83
C GLY A 107 5.71 -9.97 13.28
N SER A 108 5.74 -9.08 14.27
CA SER A 108 5.85 -9.47 15.69
C SER A 108 4.49 -9.69 16.36
N ILE A 109 3.40 -9.36 15.71
CA ILE A 109 2.06 -9.51 16.25
C ILE A 109 1.60 -10.97 16.13
N SER A 110 1.03 -11.52 17.20
CA SER A 110 0.54 -12.89 17.20
C SER A 110 -0.63 -13.07 16.21
N PRO A 111 -0.83 -14.27 15.68
CA PRO A 111 -1.98 -14.53 14.79
C PRO A 111 -3.33 -14.18 15.41
N SER A 112 -3.52 -14.44 16.70
CA SER A 112 -4.77 -14.12 17.38
C SER A 112 -4.98 -12.61 17.51
N LYS A 113 -3.94 -11.86 17.82
CA LYS A 113 -4.01 -10.39 17.89
C LYS A 113 -4.28 -9.79 16.52
N ARG A 114 -3.65 -10.34 15.50
CA ARG A 114 -3.85 -9.93 14.10
C ARG A 114 -5.30 -10.10 13.69
N GLN A 115 -5.89 -11.25 13.99
CA GLN A 115 -7.29 -11.51 13.67
C GLN A 115 -8.23 -10.59 14.44
N GLU A 116 -7.91 -10.28 15.68
CA GLU A 116 -8.65 -9.30 16.48
C GLU A 116 -8.69 -7.93 15.83
N ILE A 117 -7.53 -7.47 15.33
CA ILE A 117 -7.42 -6.18 14.63
C ILE A 117 -8.27 -6.19 13.35
N ILE A 118 -8.18 -7.26 12.58
CA ILE A 118 -8.95 -7.41 11.33
C ILE A 118 -10.45 -7.43 11.63
N ASP A 119 -10.88 -8.14 12.65
CA ASP A 119 -12.30 -8.21 13.04
C ASP A 119 -12.84 -6.83 13.43
N LYS A 120 -12.05 -6.04 14.15
CA LYS A 120 -12.42 -4.67 14.49
C LYS A 120 -12.48 -3.79 13.24
N PHE A 121 -11.54 -3.97 12.32
CA PHE A 121 -11.52 -3.24 11.06
C PHE A 121 -12.74 -3.57 10.21
N ASP A 122 -13.16 -4.83 10.18
CA ASP A 122 -14.34 -5.25 9.43
C ASP A 122 -15.61 -4.54 9.91
N LYS A 123 -15.68 -4.22 11.19
CA LYS A 123 -16.82 -3.53 11.80
C LYS A 123 -16.69 -2.01 11.80
N ALA A 124 -15.55 -1.48 11.40
CA ALA A 124 -15.28 -0.05 11.44
C ALA A 124 -16.01 0.69 10.32
N PRO A 125 -16.26 2.00 10.49
CA PRO A 125 -16.94 2.79 9.47
C PRO A 125 -16.04 3.09 8.26
N ALA A 126 -16.67 3.61 7.21
CA ALA A 126 -15.95 4.08 6.02
C ALA A 126 -14.85 5.08 6.38
N GLY A 127 -13.76 5.06 5.64
CA GLY A 127 -12.61 5.92 5.88
C GLY A 127 -11.63 5.36 6.90
N GLN A 128 -11.98 4.28 7.57
CA GLN A 128 -11.06 3.62 8.50
C GLN A 128 -9.88 3.02 7.74
N VAL A 129 -8.70 3.13 8.32
CA VAL A 129 -7.44 2.68 7.72
C VAL A 129 -6.83 1.56 8.55
N LEU A 130 -6.37 0.53 7.86
CA LEU A 130 -5.54 -0.52 8.44
C LEU A 130 -4.13 -0.38 7.87
N ALA A 131 -3.15 -0.14 8.72
CA ALA A 131 -1.75 -0.06 8.31
C ALA A 131 -1.05 -1.38 8.62
N ALA A 132 -0.33 -1.93 7.64
CA ALA A 132 0.32 -3.22 7.78
C ALA A 132 1.68 -3.24 7.09
N GLN A 133 2.64 -3.91 7.71
CA GLN A 133 3.91 -4.20 7.07
C GLN A 133 3.66 -5.19 5.93
N ILE A 134 4.16 -4.86 4.74
CA ILE A 134 3.79 -5.59 3.51
C ILE A 134 4.14 -7.08 3.54
N ILE A 135 5.19 -7.45 4.26
CA ILE A 135 5.62 -8.85 4.43
C ILE A 135 5.09 -9.48 5.71
N ALA A 136 4.33 -8.74 6.50
CA ALA A 136 3.80 -9.24 7.76
C ALA A 136 2.59 -10.14 7.51
N GLY A 137 2.43 -11.11 8.37
CA GLY A 137 1.21 -11.86 8.44
C GLY A 137 1.16 -13.14 7.63
N GLY A 138 2.20 -13.46 6.92
CA GLY A 138 2.26 -14.71 6.18
C GLY A 138 1.07 -14.92 5.24
N THR A 139 0.77 -16.16 4.96
CA THR A 139 -0.36 -16.54 4.11
C THR A 139 -1.67 -16.46 4.90
N GLY A 140 -2.74 -16.07 4.25
CA GLY A 140 -4.08 -16.21 4.79
C GLY A 140 -4.74 -14.97 5.39
N LEU A 141 -4.06 -13.82 5.41
CA LEU A 141 -4.74 -12.59 5.80
C LEU A 141 -5.83 -12.26 4.79
N ASN A 142 -7.05 -12.12 5.29
CA ASN A 142 -8.19 -11.77 4.47
C ASN A 142 -8.73 -10.40 4.94
N ILE A 143 -8.59 -9.39 4.07
CA ILE A 143 -8.97 -8.01 4.39
C ILE A 143 -9.93 -7.51 3.31
N GLN A 144 -10.97 -8.28 3.06
CA GLN A 144 -11.96 -8.00 2.01
C GLN A 144 -12.85 -6.81 2.32
N SER A 145 -12.88 -6.35 3.56
CA SER A 145 -13.62 -5.13 3.91
C SER A 145 -12.95 -3.88 3.38
N ALA A 146 -11.65 -3.93 3.05
CA ALA A 146 -10.96 -2.86 2.37
C ALA A 146 -11.15 -2.96 0.86
N SER A 147 -11.37 -1.84 0.20
CA SER A 147 -11.45 -1.76 -1.25
C SER A 147 -10.50 -0.73 -1.85
N VAL A 148 -9.69 -0.10 -1.02
CA VAL A 148 -8.58 0.76 -1.45
C VAL A 148 -7.29 0.22 -0.82
N VAL A 149 -6.27 0.03 -1.66
CA VAL A 149 -4.96 -0.43 -1.24
C VAL A 149 -3.94 0.65 -1.59
N ILE A 150 -3.18 1.10 -0.62
CA ILE A 150 -2.11 2.09 -0.82
C ILE A 150 -0.76 1.41 -0.56
N LEU A 151 0.12 1.47 -1.54
CA LEU A 151 1.50 1.00 -1.43
C LEU A 151 2.41 2.21 -1.26
N CYS A 152 3.04 2.34 -0.09
CA CYS A 152 3.81 3.54 0.27
C CYS A 152 5.11 3.69 -0.50
N GLU A 153 5.67 2.60 -0.98
CA GLU A 153 6.87 2.58 -1.81
C GLU A 153 6.83 1.35 -2.73
N PRO A 154 7.52 1.39 -3.88
CA PRO A 154 7.60 0.22 -4.75
C PRO A 154 8.45 -0.86 -4.09
N GLN A 155 8.04 -2.11 -4.22
CA GLN A 155 8.78 -3.26 -3.70
C GLN A 155 9.76 -3.77 -4.75
N LEU A 156 10.74 -4.57 -4.33
CA LEU A 156 11.78 -5.07 -5.24
C LEU A 156 11.33 -6.29 -6.04
N LYS A 157 10.22 -6.92 -5.65
CA LYS A 157 9.67 -8.10 -6.33
C LYS A 157 8.18 -7.91 -6.60
N PRO A 158 7.71 -8.18 -7.83
CA PRO A 158 6.27 -8.08 -8.14
C PRO A 158 5.41 -8.99 -7.25
N SER A 159 5.93 -10.15 -6.85
CA SER A 159 5.20 -11.09 -6.02
C SER A 159 4.81 -10.52 -4.66
N ILE A 160 5.64 -9.64 -4.09
CA ILE A 160 5.35 -9.01 -2.80
C ILE A 160 4.15 -8.08 -2.93
N GLU A 161 4.11 -7.25 -3.98
CA GLU A 161 2.99 -6.35 -4.24
C GLU A 161 1.73 -7.14 -4.58
N ASN A 162 1.84 -8.15 -5.42
CA ASN A 162 0.70 -8.98 -5.81
C ASN A 162 0.07 -9.70 -4.62
N GLN A 163 0.89 -10.24 -3.72
CA GLN A 163 0.38 -10.86 -2.50
C GLN A 163 -0.33 -9.86 -1.60
N ALA A 164 0.22 -8.65 -1.46
CA ALA A 164 -0.41 -7.59 -0.68
C ALA A 164 -1.78 -7.22 -1.26
N ILE A 165 -1.85 -7.01 -2.56
CA ILE A 165 -3.10 -6.69 -3.26
C ILE A 165 -4.12 -7.81 -3.08
N SER A 166 -3.70 -9.05 -3.13
CA SER A 166 -4.60 -10.20 -2.99
C SER A 166 -5.24 -10.33 -1.61
N ARG A 167 -4.76 -9.61 -0.60
CA ARG A 167 -5.41 -9.55 0.71
C ARG A 167 -6.80 -8.92 0.63
N ALA A 168 -6.96 -7.94 -0.25
CA ALA A 168 -8.22 -7.24 -0.49
C ALA A 168 -8.94 -7.76 -1.74
N TYR A 169 -8.20 -7.99 -2.81
CA TYR A 169 -8.75 -8.42 -4.10
C TYR A 169 -8.73 -9.94 -4.21
N ARG A 170 -9.81 -10.57 -3.77
CA ARG A 170 -9.95 -12.01 -3.74
C ARG A 170 -11.43 -12.41 -3.75
N MET A 171 -11.70 -13.70 -3.85
CA MET A 171 -13.07 -14.23 -3.79
C MET A 171 -13.80 -13.72 -2.55
N GLY A 172 -15.02 -13.25 -2.75
CA GLY A 172 -15.83 -12.66 -1.68
C GLY A 172 -15.72 -11.15 -1.60
N GLN A 173 -14.83 -10.52 -2.38
CA GLN A 173 -14.78 -9.05 -2.48
C GLN A 173 -16.04 -8.55 -3.20
N ALA A 174 -16.75 -7.62 -2.56
CA ALA A 174 -18.02 -7.10 -3.05
C ALA A 174 -17.85 -5.88 -3.97
N ARG A 175 -16.70 -5.22 -3.95
CA ARG A 175 -16.48 -3.95 -4.63
C ARG A 175 -15.23 -3.99 -5.53
N ASN A 176 -15.18 -3.11 -6.50
CA ASN A 176 -13.94 -2.86 -7.24
C ASN A 176 -12.85 -2.44 -6.27
N VAL A 177 -11.65 -2.97 -6.44
CA VAL A 177 -10.49 -2.63 -5.62
C VAL A 177 -9.61 -1.65 -6.39
N ILE A 178 -9.25 -0.56 -5.72
CA ILE A 178 -8.41 0.49 -6.29
C ILE A 178 -7.06 0.45 -5.59
N VAL A 179 -6.00 0.25 -6.36
CA VAL A 179 -4.63 0.24 -5.86
C VAL A 179 -3.97 1.56 -6.23
N TYR A 180 -3.35 2.19 -5.25
CA TYR A 180 -2.55 3.41 -5.45
C TYR A 180 -1.11 3.14 -5.07
N ARG A 181 -0.20 3.28 -6.02
CA ARG A 181 1.24 3.22 -5.77
C ARG A 181 1.76 4.63 -5.63
N LEU A 182 2.25 4.97 -4.43
CA LEU A 182 2.82 6.29 -4.16
C LEU A 182 4.28 6.29 -4.59
N LEU A 183 4.62 7.16 -5.51
CA LEU A 183 5.92 7.20 -6.16
C LEU A 183 6.44 8.64 -6.21
N CYS A 184 7.75 8.81 -6.06
CA CYS A 184 8.39 10.13 -6.15
C CYS A 184 9.13 10.27 -7.47
N ASP A 185 8.88 11.37 -8.18
CA ASP A 185 9.59 11.72 -9.41
C ASP A 185 11.07 11.96 -9.13
N ASN A 186 11.91 11.61 -10.10
CA ASN A 186 13.36 11.82 -10.05
C ASN A 186 14.05 11.16 -8.86
N THR A 187 13.57 9.99 -8.45
CA THR A 187 14.13 9.23 -7.35
C THR A 187 14.35 7.78 -7.75
N ILE A 188 14.87 7.01 -6.81
CA ILE A 188 15.04 5.56 -6.95
C ILE A 188 13.70 4.85 -7.25
N ASP A 189 12.56 5.46 -6.92
CA ASP A 189 11.24 4.90 -7.21
C ASP A 189 11.06 4.64 -8.72
N GLU A 190 11.57 5.53 -9.57
CA GLU A 190 11.52 5.34 -11.02
C GLU A 190 12.27 4.09 -11.46
N LYS A 191 13.49 3.90 -10.92
CA LYS A 191 14.33 2.75 -11.25
C LYS A 191 13.71 1.44 -10.78
N ILE A 192 13.16 1.43 -9.58
CA ILE A 192 12.51 0.23 -9.03
C ILE A 192 11.26 -0.10 -9.83
N THR A 193 10.46 0.91 -10.20
CA THR A 193 9.25 0.73 -10.99
C THR A 193 9.57 0.15 -12.36
N ASP A 194 10.63 0.64 -13.01
CA ASP A 194 11.10 0.10 -14.29
C ASP A 194 11.54 -1.36 -14.15
N LEU A 195 12.25 -1.70 -13.09
CA LEU A 195 12.66 -3.08 -12.80
C LEU A 195 11.47 -4.00 -12.58
N LEU A 196 10.44 -3.53 -11.87
CA LEU A 196 9.21 -4.31 -11.65
C LEU A 196 8.50 -4.59 -12.97
N SER A 197 8.43 -3.60 -13.86
CA SER A 197 7.82 -3.77 -15.19
C SER A 197 8.57 -4.80 -16.02
N GLU A 198 9.90 -4.77 -16.01
CA GLU A 198 10.73 -5.75 -16.71
C GLU A 198 10.52 -7.17 -16.15
N LYS A 199 10.47 -7.32 -14.83
CA LYS A 199 10.23 -8.62 -14.20
C LYS A 199 8.86 -9.18 -14.52
N GLN A 200 7.83 -8.33 -14.58
CA GLN A 200 6.48 -8.75 -14.98
C GLN A 200 6.41 -9.16 -16.44
N ALA A 201 7.15 -8.47 -17.31
CA ALA A 201 7.17 -8.79 -18.75
C ALA A 201 7.81 -10.14 -19.04
N VAL A 202 8.73 -10.61 -18.18
CA VAL A 202 9.39 -11.93 -18.31
C VAL A 202 8.45 -13.07 -17.92
N PHE A 203 7.50 -12.81 -17.05
CA PHE A 203 6.55 -13.79 -16.56
C PHE A 203 5.14 -13.59 -17.13
#